data_65903e8c96ea7f24fe9492b62e66ffe8
#
_entry.id   65903e8c96ea7f24fe9492b62e66ffe8
#
_cell.length_a   1.000
_cell.length_b   1.000
_cell.length_c   1.000
_cell.angle_alpha   90.00
_cell.angle_beta   90.00
_cell.angle_gamma   90.00
#
_symmetry.space_group_name_H-M   'P 1'
#
loop_
_entity.id
_entity.type
_entity.pdbx_description
1 polymer ?
#
loop_
_entity_poly.entity_id
_entity_poly.type
_entity_poly.pdbx_seq_one_letter_code
_entity_poly.pdbx_strand_id
1 'polypeptide(L)'
;MKVTIENKKGLEKDLKVFIDKKSISDLMDEKYEEIRKDVVIKGFRPGKVPTEILKRQFGKAVYGEVIDKLLKDTTTKALEENKIKPAGQPKIDLKSFGEGKDLEYIISVTELPEVSAKGLSSIKVDEYVVKIDPKETDKRISEIAKNQNNFKDAEANYSSKMNDLVIFDYKGTIEGKEFKGNEGKNTQLVLGKDLFIKGFDKQLEGVKSGDIKKVEVNLPENFPEKDLVNKSAVFECKVTAVRIPEEVKINDDFAKNMGAKDLANLKELISKQINDEYKNSLAMITKKSILEQIEQEKLDQLPGNLIEQEVKILSQGMKEDEVKKNQKSLEEQAKKRIKTGLILNAFGEENKINVSQEEINVEIQKQFRMMPGQEKIVKDYYEQNPAAIDSLRGQIYEEKIIEEIKKKAKITKKEITKEEAEKILKEENENNIKEQAKLTKKDEGEKNKKKIDTKKKEVKEKSKKTKETKTSASKPKKAKKVSKK
;
A
#
# COMPACT_ATOMS: atom_id res chain seq x y z
N MET A 1 -2.22 18.26 -41.24
CA MET A 1 -3.13 17.76 -40.22
C MET A 1 -4.27 18.73 -40.02
N LYS A 2 -5.51 18.26 -39.95
CA LYS A 2 -6.70 19.07 -39.57
C LYS A 2 -7.32 18.42 -38.33
N VAL A 3 -7.64 19.22 -37.31
CA VAL A 3 -8.26 18.74 -36.07
C VAL A 3 -9.60 19.45 -35.89
N THR A 4 -10.65 18.70 -35.61
CA THR A 4 -11.98 19.22 -35.27
C THR A 4 -12.39 18.68 -33.91
N ILE A 5 -12.78 19.57 -33.02
CA ILE A 5 -13.16 19.19 -31.62
C ILE A 5 -14.69 19.10 -31.56
N GLU A 6 -15.18 18.00 -31.01
CA GLU A 6 -16.58 17.81 -30.64
C GLU A 6 -16.67 17.62 -29.13
N ASN A 7 -17.32 18.56 -28.45
CA ASN A 7 -17.56 18.42 -27.01
C ASN A 7 -18.71 17.44 -26.77
N LYS A 8 -18.48 16.44 -25.95
CA LYS A 8 -19.51 15.54 -25.44
C LYS A 8 -20.05 16.05 -24.08
N LYS A 9 -20.61 15.19 -23.28
CA LYS A 9 -21.12 15.57 -21.96
C LYS A 9 -19.97 15.68 -20.93
N GLY A 10 -19.96 16.79 -20.20
CA GLY A 10 -19.03 16.99 -19.10
C GLY A 10 -17.58 17.17 -19.57
N LEU A 11 -16.68 16.35 -19.06
CA LEU A 11 -15.24 16.40 -19.33
C LEU A 11 -14.82 15.57 -20.56
N GLU A 12 -15.76 14.91 -21.24
CA GLU A 12 -15.46 14.09 -22.41
C GLU A 12 -15.40 14.94 -23.68
N LYS A 13 -14.34 14.75 -24.46
CA LYS A 13 -14.12 15.40 -25.75
C LYS A 13 -13.70 14.37 -26.81
N ASP A 14 -14.21 14.53 -28.03
CA ASP A 14 -13.73 13.82 -29.20
C ASP A 14 -13.00 14.79 -30.11
N LEU A 15 -11.79 14.44 -30.50
CA LEU A 15 -11.02 15.16 -31.51
C LEU A 15 -10.97 14.31 -32.77
N LYS A 16 -11.57 14.79 -33.85
CA LYS A 16 -11.46 14.18 -35.17
C LYS A 16 -10.19 14.70 -35.83
N VAL A 17 -9.28 13.80 -36.15
CA VAL A 17 -8.02 14.11 -36.79
C VAL A 17 -8.03 13.55 -38.19
N PHE A 18 -7.67 14.41 -39.14
CA PHE A 18 -7.53 14.08 -40.55
C PHE A 18 -6.09 14.34 -41.02
N ILE A 19 -5.49 13.35 -41.67
CA ILE A 19 -4.14 13.43 -42.23
C ILE A 19 -4.21 12.97 -43.67
N ASP A 20 -3.72 13.80 -44.57
CA ASP A 20 -3.75 13.52 -45.98
C ASP A 20 -2.74 12.41 -46.38
N LYS A 21 -3.08 11.65 -47.39
CA LYS A 21 -2.27 10.53 -47.92
C LYS A 21 -0.87 10.95 -48.38
N LYS A 22 -0.69 12.23 -48.76
CA LYS A 22 0.62 12.73 -49.21
C LYS A 22 1.59 12.77 -48.02
N SER A 23 1.16 13.31 -46.90
CA SER A 23 1.97 13.33 -45.68
C SER A 23 2.36 11.91 -45.21
N ILE A 24 1.47 10.93 -45.38
CA ILE A 24 1.77 9.53 -45.06
C ILE A 24 2.81 8.97 -46.05
N SER A 25 2.64 9.23 -47.34
CA SER A 25 3.59 8.79 -48.36
C SER A 25 4.99 9.36 -48.16
N ASP A 26 5.09 10.64 -47.83
CA ASP A 26 6.37 11.31 -47.56
C ASP A 26 7.11 10.65 -46.39
N LEU A 27 6.39 10.36 -45.28
CA LEU A 27 6.96 9.65 -44.13
C LEU A 27 7.34 8.20 -44.44
N MET A 28 6.56 7.52 -45.28
CA MET A 28 6.91 6.18 -45.73
C MET A 28 8.19 6.18 -46.56
N ASP A 29 8.34 7.15 -47.47
CA ASP A 29 9.51 7.26 -48.31
C ASP A 29 10.76 7.61 -47.48
N GLU A 30 10.65 8.50 -46.47
CA GLU A 30 11.71 8.73 -45.47
C GLU A 30 12.10 7.43 -44.76
N LYS A 31 11.12 6.64 -44.30
CA LYS A 31 11.39 5.39 -43.58
C LYS A 31 12.04 4.33 -44.48
N TYR A 32 11.66 4.26 -45.78
CA TYR A 32 12.34 3.39 -46.72
C TYR A 32 13.80 3.81 -46.96
N GLU A 33 14.10 5.12 -46.98
CA GLU A 33 15.50 5.60 -47.06
C GLU A 33 16.30 5.23 -45.81
N GLU A 34 15.69 5.25 -44.63
CA GLU A 34 16.30 4.81 -43.41
C GLU A 34 16.64 3.31 -43.44
N ILE A 35 15.64 2.48 -43.76
CA ILE A 35 15.78 1.02 -43.83
C ILE A 35 16.78 0.60 -44.90
N ARG A 36 16.83 1.34 -46.03
CA ARG A 36 17.78 1.07 -47.16
C ARG A 36 19.20 1.01 -46.69
N LYS A 37 19.59 1.80 -45.68
CA LYS A 37 20.97 1.88 -45.17
C LYS A 37 21.37 0.62 -44.42
N ASP A 38 20.42 0.01 -43.71
CA ASP A 38 20.70 -1.06 -42.75
C ASP A 38 20.32 -2.46 -43.28
N VAL A 39 19.44 -2.54 -44.27
CA VAL A 39 18.90 -3.81 -44.74
C VAL A 39 19.88 -4.53 -45.70
N VAL A 40 20.07 -5.84 -45.46
CA VAL A 40 20.84 -6.73 -46.34
C VAL A 40 19.89 -7.66 -47.08
N ILE A 41 19.79 -7.49 -48.41
CA ILE A 41 18.93 -8.36 -49.27
C ILE A 41 19.84 -9.11 -50.25
N LYS A 42 19.60 -10.42 -50.39
CA LYS A 42 20.37 -11.28 -51.32
C LYS A 42 20.24 -10.71 -52.76
N GLY A 43 21.38 -10.48 -53.37
CA GLY A 43 21.47 -9.94 -54.74
C GLY A 43 21.64 -8.42 -54.82
N PHE A 44 21.65 -7.71 -53.71
CA PHE A 44 21.86 -6.26 -53.67
C PHE A 44 22.97 -5.87 -52.69
N ARG A 45 23.76 -4.86 -53.07
CA ARG A 45 24.74 -4.27 -52.17
C ARG A 45 24.02 -3.45 -51.08
N PRO A 46 24.45 -3.52 -49.78
CA PRO A 46 23.88 -2.68 -48.71
C PRO A 46 23.81 -1.20 -49.12
N GLY A 47 22.69 -0.55 -48.86
CA GLY A 47 22.45 0.85 -49.23
C GLY A 47 22.06 1.10 -50.70
N LYS A 48 22.03 0.06 -51.60
CA LYS A 48 21.69 0.20 -53.02
C LYS A 48 20.47 -0.62 -53.44
N VAL A 49 19.62 -0.99 -52.50
CA VAL A 49 18.38 -1.72 -52.75
C VAL A 49 17.34 -0.76 -53.38
N PRO A 50 16.72 -1.08 -54.53
CA PRO A 50 15.64 -0.26 -55.11
C PRO A 50 14.45 -0.17 -54.14
N THR A 51 13.82 1.02 -54.08
CA THR A 51 12.67 1.28 -53.19
C THR A 51 11.48 0.35 -53.46
N GLU A 52 11.26 -0.07 -54.72
CA GLU A 52 10.19 -0.98 -55.09
C GLU A 52 10.35 -2.37 -54.42
N ILE A 53 11.59 -2.85 -54.25
CA ILE A 53 11.86 -4.11 -53.60
C ILE A 53 11.64 -3.98 -52.08
N LEU A 54 12.04 -2.83 -51.49
CA LEU A 54 11.77 -2.53 -50.09
C LEU A 54 10.26 -2.45 -49.84
N LYS A 55 9.52 -1.73 -50.69
CA LYS A 55 8.04 -1.67 -50.65
C LYS A 55 7.40 -3.04 -50.71
N ARG A 56 7.89 -3.92 -51.57
CA ARG A 56 7.34 -5.28 -51.72
C ARG A 56 7.63 -6.19 -50.53
N GLN A 57 8.80 -6.08 -49.92
CA GLN A 57 9.21 -6.96 -48.80
C GLN A 57 8.78 -6.42 -47.43
N PHE A 58 8.89 -5.12 -47.23
CA PHE A 58 8.71 -4.47 -45.91
C PHE A 58 7.49 -3.54 -45.86
N GLY A 59 6.76 -3.37 -46.98
CA GLY A 59 5.69 -2.37 -47.10
C GLY A 59 4.69 -2.41 -45.94
N LYS A 60 4.18 -3.59 -45.58
CA LYS A 60 3.20 -3.72 -44.48
C LYS A 60 3.81 -3.37 -43.13
N ALA A 61 5.05 -3.77 -42.87
CA ALA A 61 5.74 -3.50 -41.60
C ALA A 61 6.03 -1.99 -41.47
N VAL A 62 6.59 -1.40 -42.54
CA VAL A 62 6.88 0.02 -42.60
C VAL A 62 5.61 0.87 -42.46
N TYR A 63 4.53 0.48 -43.14
CA TYR A 63 3.23 1.15 -43.03
C TYR A 63 2.73 1.11 -41.57
N GLY A 64 2.81 -0.04 -40.89
CA GLY A 64 2.44 -0.19 -39.49
C GLY A 64 3.25 0.75 -38.58
N GLU A 65 4.59 0.74 -38.70
CA GLU A 65 5.46 1.61 -37.91
C GLU A 65 5.20 3.10 -38.16
N VAL A 66 5.01 3.49 -39.42
CA VAL A 66 4.74 4.89 -39.78
C VAL A 66 3.39 5.35 -39.23
N ILE A 67 2.35 4.50 -39.32
CA ILE A 67 1.03 4.83 -38.78
C ILE A 67 1.08 4.92 -37.24
N ASP A 68 1.73 3.99 -36.56
CA ASP A 68 1.85 4.02 -35.11
C ASP A 68 2.58 5.28 -34.63
N LYS A 69 3.70 5.63 -35.27
CA LYS A 69 4.43 6.86 -35.01
C LYS A 69 3.58 8.09 -35.26
N LEU A 70 2.89 8.12 -36.43
CA LEU A 70 2.06 9.23 -36.81
C LEU A 70 0.89 9.45 -35.87
N LEU A 71 0.20 8.36 -35.45
CA LEU A 71 -0.87 8.42 -34.47
C LEU A 71 -0.37 9.01 -33.14
N LYS A 72 0.80 8.56 -32.67
CA LYS A 72 1.39 9.05 -31.41
C LYS A 72 1.73 10.54 -31.50
N ASP A 73 2.47 10.95 -32.54
CA ASP A 73 2.95 12.31 -32.70
C ASP A 73 1.78 13.30 -32.95
N THR A 74 0.82 12.91 -33.78
CA THR A 74 -0.31 13.78 -34.10
C THR A 74 -1.33 13.84 -32.96
N THR A 75 -1.51 12.76 -32.19
CA THR A 75 -2.34 12.79 -30.98
C THR A 75 -1.75 13.75 -29.93
N THR A 76 -0.45 13.67 -29.69
CA THR A 76 0.25 14.59 -28.75
C THR A 76 0.09 16.03 -29.22
N LYS A 77 0.39 16.33 -30.49
CA LYS A 77 0.21 17.67 -31.06
C LYS A 77 -1.23 18.18 -31.00
N ALA A 78 -2.21 17.31 -31.29
CA ALA A 78 -3.62 17.69 -31.27
C ALA A 78 -4.06 18.08 -29.83
N LEU A 79 -3.60 17.38 -28.81
CA LEU A 79 -3.88 17.68 -27.40
C LEU A 79 -3.18 18.97 -26.95
N GLU A 80 -1.90 19.15 -27.28
CA GLU A 80 -1.12 20.33 -26.92
C GLU A 80 -1.64 21.61 -27.57
N GLU A 81 -1.88 21.61 -28.88
CA GLU A 81 -2.41 22.76 -29.64
C GLU A 81 -3.78 23.23 -29.11
N ASN A 82 -4.59 22.29 -28.65
CA ASN A 82 -5.90 22.58 -28.07
C ASN A 82 -5.91 22.73 -26.54
N LYS A 83 -4.73 22.71 -25.90
CA LYS A 83 -4.55 22.86 -24.45
C LYS A 83 -5.38 21.87 -23.61
N ILE A 84 -5.61 20.68 -24.15
CA ILE A 84 -6.37 19.62 -23.48
C ILE A 84 -5.41 18.80 -22.62
N LYS A 85 -5.62 18.81 -21.31
CA LYS A 85 -4.88 17.93 -20.36
C LYS A 85 -5.67 16.62 -20.20
N PRO A 86 -5.19 15.49 -20.76
CA PRO A 86 -5.93 14.23 -20.68
C PRO A 86 -5.89 13.63 -19.27
N ALA A 87 -7.04 13.16 -18.81
CA ALA A 87 -7.19 12.36 -17.61
C ALA A 87 -6.98 10.88 -17.95
N GLY A 88 -5.73 10.45 -18.11
CA GLY A 88 -5.37 9.09 -18.54
C GLY A 88 -5.08 8.97 -20.02
N GLN A 89 -4.92 7.73 -20.50
CA GLN A 89 -4.58 7.48 -21.90
C GLN A 89 -5.79 7.74 -22.82
N PRO A 90 -5.63 8.58 -23.89
CA PRO A 90 -6.66 8.78 -24.89
C PRO A 90 -7.00 7.48 -25.62
N LYS A 91 -8.27 7.28 -25.94
CA LYS A 91 -8.70 6.17 -26.81
C LYS A 91 -8.67 6.62 -28.24
N ILE A 92 -8.00 5.85 -29.12
CA ILE A 92 -7.91 6.12 -30.56
C ILE A 92 -8.82 5.15 -31.29
N ASP A 93 -9.75 5.68 -32.07
CA ASP A 93 -10.66 4.92 -32.93
C ASP A 93 -10.40 5.28 -34.38
N LEU A 94 -9.81 4.34 -35.15
CA LEU A 94 -9.49 4.50 -36.57
C LEU A 94 -10.77 4.39 -37.42
N LYS A 95 -11.08 5.41 -38.18
CA LYS A 95 -12.25 5.46 -39.08
C LYS A 95 -11.90 5.12 -40.52
N SER A 96 -10.84 5.71 -41.04
CA SER A 96 -10.31 5.43 -42.37
C SER A 96 -8.80 5.28 -42.28
N PHE A 97 -8.28 4.18 -42.80
CA PHE A 97 -6.85 3.94 -42.93
C PHE A 97 -6.59 2.92 -44.05
N GLY A 98 -5.39 2.93 -44.60
CA GLY A 98 -4.96 2.00 -45.64
C GLY A 98 -3.96 2.64 -46.56
N GLU A 99 -3.18 1.81 -47.26
CA GLU A 99 -2.17 2.28 -48.22
C GLU A 99 -2.83 3.09 -49.33
N GLY A 100 -2.36 4.32 -49.57
CA GLY A 100 -2.89 5.24 -50.56
C GLY A 100 -4.20 5.94 -50.17
N LYS A 101 -4.69 5.77 -48.95
CA LYS A 101 -5.85 6.48 -48.41
C LYS A 101 -5.43 7.52 -47.39
N ASP A 102 -6.33 8.48 -47.15
CA ASP A 102 -6.19 9.43 -46.08
C ASP A 102 -6.42 8.70 -44.74
N LEU A 103 -5.74 9.16 -43.67
CA LEU A 103 -5.92 8.65 -42.34
C LEU A 103 -6.89 9.54 -41.57
N GLU A 104 -8.01 8.94 -41.17
CA GLU A 104 -9.00 9.58 -40.31
C GLU A 104 -9.17 8.77 -39.04
N TYR A 105 -9.08 9.43 -37.90
CA TYR A 105 -9.29 8.79 -36.61
C TYR A 105 -9.88 9.76 -35.58
N ILE A 106 -10.49 9.21 -34.55
CA ILE A 106 -11.08 9.95 -33.46
C ILE A 106 -10.27 9.67 -32.19
N ILE A 107 -9.87 10.75 -31.52
CA ILE A 107 -9.27 10.70 -30.19
C ILE A 107 -10.38 10.99 -29.20
N SER A 108 -10.81 9.99 -28.45
CA SER A 108 -11.73 10.17 -27.32
C SER A 108 -10.91 10.37 -26.04
N VAL A 109 -11.05 11.53 -25.44
CA VAL A 109 -10.30 11.95 -24.27
C VAL A 109 -11.23 12.48 -23.19
N THR A 110 -10.96 12.14 -21.95
CA THR A 110 -11.53 12.81 -20.78
C THR A 110 -10.55 13.88 -20.33
N GLU A 111 -10.98 15.12 -20.27
CA GLU A 111 -10.14 16.25 -19.84
C GLU A 111 -10.06 16.30 -18.32
N LEU A 112 -8.92 16.72 -17.79
CA LEU A 112 -8.80 17.06 -16.36
C LEU A 112 -9.61 18.33 -16.06
N PRO A 113 -10.39 18.38 -14.97
CA PRO A 113 -11.11 19.58 -14.59
C PRO A 113 -10.15 20.71 -14.23
N GLU A 114 -10.55 21.94 -14.46
CA GLU A 114 -9.83 23.09 -13.94
C GLU A 114 -10.01 23.16 -12.42
N VAL A 115 -8.89 23.08 -11.70
CA VAL A 115 -8.85 23.07 -10.23
C VAL A 115 -8.16 24.33 -9.77
N SER A 116 -8.82 25.09 -8.88
CA SER A 116 -8.21 26.25 -8.23
C SER A 116 -7.64 25.83 -6.87
N ALA A 117 -6.34 26.04 -6.68
CA ALA A 117 -5.66 25.76 -5.41
C ALA A 117 -5.70 26.96 -4.42
N LYS A 118 -6.41 28.03 -4.75
CA LYS A 118 -6.43 29.28 -3.94
C LYS A 118 -6.93 29.09 -2.50
N GLY A 119 -7.83 28.15 -2.26
CA GLY A 119 -8.38 27.82 -0.93
C GLY A 119 -7.34 27.26 0.04
N LEU A 120 -6.29 26.64 -0.47
CA LEU A 120 -5.29 25.93 0.35
C LEU A 120 -4.44 26.85 1.24
N SER A 121 -4.30 28.14 0.88
CA SER A 121 -3.60 29.13 1.73
C SER A 121 -4.39 29.56 2.95
N SER A 122 -5.68 29.24 3.04
CA SER A 122 -6.56 29.57 4.18
C SER A 122 -6.77 28.40 5.16
N ILE A 123 -6.17 27.27 4.92
CA ILE A 123 -6.23 26.09 5.78
C ILE A 123 -5.71 26.42 7.17
N LYS A 124 -6.47 26.04 8.20
CA LYS A 124 -6.08 26.16 9.62
C LYS A 124 -5.72 24.78 10.14
N VAL A 125 -4.51 24.64 10.63
CA VAL A 125 -4.02 23.35 11.10
C VAL A 125 -3.34 23.49 12.45
N ASP A 126 -3.65 22.58 13.35
CA ASP A 126 -2.94 22.43 14.61
C ASP A 126 -1.71 21.52 14.40
N GLU A 127 -0.53 22.02 14.71
CA GLU A 127 0.70 21.25 14.75
C GLU A 127 1.04 20.96 16.21
N TYR A 128 1.03 19.70 16.59
CA TYR A 128 1.31 19.28 17.95
C TYR A 128 2.80 19.05 18.17
N VAL A 129 3.36 19.63 19.22
CA VAL A 129 4.74 19.46 19.64
C VAL A 129 4.76 18.89 21.06
N VAL A 130 5.33 17.70 21.24
CA VAL A 130 5.37 17.08 22.55
C VAL A 130 6.51 17.66 23.37
N LYS A 131 6.19 18.15 24.56
CA LYS A 131 7.18 18.56 25.55
C LYS A 131 7.47 17.38 26.48
N ILE A 132 8.67 16.81 26.37
CA ILE A 132 9.07 15.64 27.14
C ILE A 132 9.54 16.08 28.52
N ASP A 133 8.90 15.56 29.58
CA ASP A 133 9.38 15.73 30.95
C ASP A 133 10.69 14.91 31.13
N PRO A 134 11.73 15.49 31.74
CA PRO A 134 12.95 14.74 32.09
C PRO A 134 12.67 13.44 32.87
N LYS A 135 11.61 13.39 33.68
CA LYS A 135 11.18 12.18 34.39
C LYS A 135 10.81 11.02 33.46
N GLU A 136 10.24 11.30 32.30
CA GLU A 136 9.90 10.27 31.30
C GLU A 136 11.17 9.67 30.68
N THR A 137 12.16 10.50 30.42
CA THR A 137 13.49 10.04 29.96
C THR A 137 14.14 9.12 30.98
N ASP A 138 14.13 9.53 32.27
CA ASP A 138 14.68 8.72 33.36
C ASP A 138 13.91 7.40 33.54
N LYS A 139 12.61 7.41 33.43
CA LYS A 139 11.75 6.22 33.47
C LYS A 139 12.08 5.26 32.32
N ARG A 140 12.21 5.76 31.09
CA ARG A 140 12.56 4.95 29.91
C ARG A 140 13.96 4.32 30.08
N ILE A 141 14.93 5.08 30.57
CA ILE A 141 16.27 4.56 30.87
C ILE A 141 16.21 3.47 31.93
N SER A 142 15.39 3.67 32.97
CA SER A 142 15.20 2.66 34.05
C SER A 142 14.53 1.38 33.52
N GLU A 143 13.58 1.49 32.59
CA GLU A 143 12.96 0.33 31.90
C GLU A 143 13.98 -0.41 31.04
N ILE A 144 14.82 0.32 30.30
CA ILE A 144 15.91 -0.27 29.50
C ILE A 144 16.90 -1.00 30.42
N ALA A 145 17.29 -0.38 31.52
CA ALA A 145 18.19 -0.98 32.50
C ALA A 145 17.62 -2.26 33.13
N LYS A 146 16.32 -2.27 33.47
CA LYS A 146 15.63 -3.46 34.00
C LYS A 146 15.53 -4.60 32.97
N ASN A 147 15.44 -4.27 31.69
CA ASN A 147 15.38 -5.26 30.61
C ASN A 147 16.76 -5.77 30.17
N GLN A 148 17.85 -5.10 30.60
CA GLN A 148 19.20 -5.62 30.45
C GLN A 148 19.39 -6.72 31.50
N ASN A 149 19.45 -7.96 31.02
CA ASN A 149 19.70 -9.14 31.88
C ASN A 149 21.19 -9.20 32.22
N ASN A 150 21.65 -8.40 33.22
CA ASN A 150 22.98 -8.55 33.79
C ASN A 150 22.93 -9.58 34.89
N PHE A 151 23.82 -10.56 34.79
CA PHE A 151 23.91 -11.64 35.74
C PHE A 151 25.35 -11.75 36.23
N LYS A 152 25.53 -11.93 37.53
CA LYS A 152 26.82 -12.27 38.14
C LYS A 152 26.82 -13.72 38.61
N ASP A 153 27.98 -14.34 38.64
CA ASP A 153 28.12 -15.71 39.11
C ASP A 153 27.68 -15.81 40.58
N ALA A 154 26.83 -16.79 40.86
CA ALA A 154 26.40 -17.05 42.23
C ALA A 154 27.50 -17.80 42.99
N GLU A 155 27.45 -17.77 44.33
CA GLU A 155 28.35 -18.55 45.16
C GLU A 155 28.17 -20.05 44.91
N ALA A 156 29.22 -20.84 45.08
CA ALA A 156 29.26 -22.27 44.74
C ALA A 156 28.13 -23.11 45.36
N ASN A 157 27.60 -22.74 46.52
CA ASN A 157 26.51 -23.44 47.19
C ASN A 157 25.13 -22.81 47.03
N TYR A 158 25.00 -21.79 46.18
CA TYR A 158 23.75 -21.10 45.95
C TYR A 158 22.75 -22.00 45.20
N SER A 159 21.53 -22.06 45.71
CA SER A 159 20.41 -22.75 45.03
C SER A 159 19.63 -21.78 44.17
N SER A 160 19.44 -22.11 42.93
CA SER A 160 18.74 -21.27 41.95
C SER A 160 17.32 -20.93 42.37
N LYS A 161 16.90 -19.67 42.11
CA LYS A 161 15.57 -19.13 42.34
C LYS A 161 14.95 -18.59 41.04
N MET A 162 13.67 -18.28 41.09
CA MET A 162 13.03 -17.58 39.98
C MET A 162 13.77 -16.27 39.64
N ASN A 163 13.90 -15.96 38.34
CA ASN A 163 14.69 -14.90 37.72
C ASN A 163 16.21 -15.11 37.70
N ASP A 164 16.75 -16.18 38.26
CA ASP A 164 18.16 -16.52 38.08
C ASP A 164 18.42 -17.11 36.68
N LEU A 165 19.62 -16.93 36.18
CA LEU A 165 20.10 -17.54 34.94
C LEU A 165 20.80 -18.85 35.27
N VAL A 166 20.27 -19.95 34.80
CA VAL A 166 20.89 -21.27 34.88
C VAL A 166 21.54 -21.62 33.56
N ILE A 167 22.84 -21.99 33.63
CA ILE A 167 23.60 -22.48 32.47
C ILE A 167 23.76 -23.97 32.62
N PHE A 168 23.33 -24.74 31.63
CA PHE A 168 23.34 -26.21 31.72
C PHE A 168 23.54 -26.85 30.37
N ASP A 169 24.05 -28.06 30.40
CA ASP A 169 24.03 -28.99 29.26
C ASP A 169 22.83 -29.92 29.45
N TYR A 170 22.14 -30.26 28.35
CA TYR A 170 21.03 -31.19 28.45
C TYR A 170 21.09 -32.28 27.38
N LYS A 171 20.53 -33.44 27.74
CA LYS A 171 20.28 -34.55 26.83
C LYS A 171 18.87 -35.08 27.05
N GLY A 172 18.01 -34.98 26.04
CA GLY A 172 16.61 -35.39 26.10
C GLY A 172 16.39 -36.81 25.53
N THR A 173 15.42 -37.52 26.07
CA THR A 173 14.93 -38.79 25.55
C THR A 173 13.43 -38.87 25.61
N ILE A 174 12.80 -39.57 24.66
CA ILE A 174 11.38 -39.89 24.67
C ILE A 174 11.27 -41.41 24.69
N GLU A 175 10.65 -41.98 25.75
CA GLU A 175 10.55 -43.43 25.95
C GLU A 175 11.93 -44.14 25.86
N GLY A 176 13.00 -43.45 26.33
CA GLY A 176 14.37 -43.96 26.29
C GLY A 176 15.08 -43.88 24.93
N LYS A 177 14.46 -43.32 23.90
CA LYS A 177 15.02 -43.10 22.56
C LYS A 177 15.47 -41.67 22.35
N GLU A 178 16.58 -41.50 21.68
CA GLU A 178 17.08 -40.19 21.26
C GLU A 178 16.27 -39.66 20.05
N PHE A 179 16.16 -38.35 19.93
CA PHE A 179 15.50 -37.67 18.82
C PHE A 179 16.35 -36.48 18.33
N LYS A 180 16.07 -35.98 17.15
CA LYS A 180 16.86 -34.90 16.55
C LYS A 180 16.73 -33.62 17.36
N GLY A 181 17.86 -33.01 17.76
CA GLY A 181 17.87 -31.80 18.58
C GLY A 181 17.66 -32.07 20.08
N ASN A 182 17.83 -33.33 20.52
CA ASN A 182 17.66 -33.74 21.92
C ASN A 182 18.78 -33.30 22.86
N GLU A 183 19.86 -32.73 22.34
CA GLU A 183 20.99 -32.29 23.16
C GLU A 183 21.37 -30.83 22.92
N GLY A 184 21.84 -30.17 23.94
CA GLY A 184 22.41 -28.81 23.90
C GLY A 184 23.46 -28.62 24.96
N LYS A 185 24.47 -27.82 24.63
CA LYS A 185 25.56 -27.46 25.54
C LYS A 185 25.54 -25.96 25.82
N ASN A 186 25.93 -25.56 27.02
CA ASN A 186 25.97 -24.17 27.45
C ASN A 186 24.62 -23.44 27.23
N THR A 187 23.52 -24.15 27.38
CA THR A 187 22.20 -23.56 27.26
C THR A 187 21.92 -22.63 28.42
N GLN A 188 21.48 -21.41 28.11
CA GLN A 188 21.19 -20.38 29.10
C GLN A 188 19.69 -20.20 29.24
N LEU A 189 19.16 -20.32 30.43
CA LEU A 189 17.74 -20.20 30.74
C LEU A 189 17.52 -19.32 31.98
N VAL A 190 16.74 -18.25 31.80
CA VAL A 190 16.26 -17.44 32.90
C VAL A 190 15.01 -18.08 33.46
N LEU A 191 15.06 -18.51 34.72
CA LEU A 191 13.96 -19.20 35.37
C LEU A 191 12.73 -18.29 35.55
N GLY A 192 11.53 -18.83 35.29
CA GLY A 192 10.25 -18.11 35.41
C GLY A 192 9.79 -17.32 34.22
N LYS A 193 10.53 -17.36 33.09
CA LYS A 193 10.13 -16.70 31.86
C LYS A 193 9.53 -17.64 30.78
N ASP A 194 9.49 -18.95 31.05
CA ASP A 194 8.99 -20.01 30.15
C ASP A 194 9.55 -19.89 28.72
N LEU A 195 10.82 -19.49 28.56
CA LEU A 195 11.45 -19.22 27.27
C LEU A 195 11.91 -20.47 26.52
N PHE A 196 11.96 -21.62 27.16
CA PHE A 196 12.40 -22.89 26.57
C PHE A 196 11.19 -23.78 26.27
N ILE A 197 10.89 -24.73 27.13
CA ILE A 197 9.69 -25.58 27.08
C ILE A 197 8.85 -25.28 28.32
N LYS A 198 7.55 -25.08 28.13
CA LYS A 198 6.67 -24.70 29.23
C LYS A 198 6.79 -25.64 30.44
N GLY A 199 7.10 -25.06 31.59
CA GLY A 199 7.27 -25.80 32.84
C GLY A 199 8.65 -26.42 33.04
N PHE A 200 9.60 -26.21 32.11
CA PHE A 200 10.98 -26.68 32.22
C PHE A 200 11.74 -25.93 33.28
N ASP A 201 11.64 -24.63 33.30
CA ASP A 201 12.30 -23.70 34.19
C ASP A 201 11.88 -23.91 35.68
N LYS A 202 10.60 -24.21 35.91
CA LYS A 202 10.11 -24.50 37.29
C LYS A 202 10.80 -25.71 37.90
N GLN A 203 11.18 -26.72 37.13
CA GLN A 203 11.84 -27.91 37.62
C GLN A 203 13.34 -27.70 37.85
N LEU A 204 13.92 -26.63 37.27
CA LEU A 204 15.30 -26.21 37.55
C LEU A 204 15.40 -25.24 38.72
N GLU A 205 14.32 -24.94 39.42
CA GLU A 205 14.37 -24.19 40.66
C GLU A 205 15.03 -25.05 41.79
N GLY A 206 15.91 -24.43 42.55
CA GLY A 206 16.62 -25.06 43.64
C GLY A 206 17.89 -25.84 43.27
N VAL A 207 18.27 -25.86 41.97
CA VAL A 207 19.51 -26.53 41.53
C VAL A 207 20.74 -25.69 41.84
N LYS A 208 21.89 -26.35 42.00
CA LYS A 208 23.20 -25.75 42.24
C LYS A 208 24.14 -26.03 41.08
N SER A 209 25.21 -25.26 40.99
CA SER A 209 26.29 -25.54 40.05
C SER A 209 26.86 -26.96 40.29
N GLY A 210 26.98 -27.75 39.24
CA GLY A 210 27.42 -29.15 39.28
C GLY A 210 26.32 -30.20 39.43
N ASP A 211 25.08 -29.80 39.74
CA ASP A 211 23.96 -30.74 39.90
C ASP A 211 23.55 -31.36 38.56
N ILE A 212 23.05 -32.60 38.66
CA ILE A 212 22.40 -33.29 37.54
C ILE A 212 20.92 -33.45 37.87
N LYS A 213 20.03 -32.81 37.11
CA LYS A 213 18.59 -32.83 37.32
C LYS A 213 17.87 -33.43 36.11
N LYS A 214 16.93 -34.32 36.38
CA LYS A 214 16.00 -34.81 35.35
C LYS A 214 14.77 -33.93 35.36
N VAL A 215 14.45 -33.43 34.16
CA VAL A 215 13.32 -32.55 33.91
C VAL A 215 12.37 -33.23 32.92
N GLU A 216 11.13 -33.40 33.31
CA GLU A 216 10.11 -34.05 32.52
C GLU A 216 9.10 -33.00 32.03
N VAL A 217 8.95 -32.88 30.71
CA VAL A 217 8.05 -31.89 30.08
C VAL A 217 7.42 -32.45 28.81
N ASN A 218 6.24 -31.95 28.47
CA ASN A 218 5.59 -32.27 27.23
C ASN A 218 6.08 -31.34 26.12
N LEU A 219 6.45 -31.90 24.98
CA LEU A 219 6.87 -31.13 23.83
C LEU A 219 5.70 -30.29 23.28
N PRO A 220 5.93 -29.03 22.89
CA PRO A 220 4.87 -28.11 22.49
C PRO A 220 4.30 -28.47 21.10
N GLU A 221 3.11 -27.93 20.78
CA GLU A 221 2.43 -28.16 19.49
C GLU A 221 3.20 -27.64 18.28
N ASN A 222 4.05 -26.64 18.45
CA ASN A 222 4.90 -26.08 17.40
C ASN A 222 6.28 -26.75 17.30
N PHE A 223 6.46 -27.94 17.88
CA PHE A 223 7.72 -28.67 17.79
C PHE A 223 8.01 -29.07 16.34
N PRO A 224 9.27 -28.99 15.85
CA PRO A 224 9.62 -29.23 14.45
C PRO A 224 9.23 -30.60 13.94
N GLU A 225 9.33 -31.63 14.78
CA GLU A 225 8.96 -33.01 14.44
C GLU A 225 7.52 -33.30 14.88
N LYS A 226 6.61 -33.40 13.92
CA LYS A 226 5.16 -33.58 14.15
C LYS A 226 4.83 -34.86 14.93
N ASP A 227 5.63 -35.90 14.78
CA ASP A 227 5.44 -37.21 15.45
C ASP A 227 5.79 -37.15 16.93
N LEU A 228 6.46 -36.11 17.39
CA LEU A 228 6.88 -35.92 18.78
C LEU A 228 6.03 -34.89 19.53
N VAL A 229 5.12 -34.21 18.86
CA VAL A 229 4.21 -33.21 19.46
C VAL A 229 3.42 -33.83 20.61
N ASN A 230 3.33 -33.10 21.75
CA ASN A 230 2.63 -33.49 22.97
C ASN A 230 3.14 -34.78 23.65
N LYS A 231 4.28 -35.34 23.20
CA LYS A 231 4.91 -36.47 23.91
C LYS A 231 5.69 -35.99 25.11
N SER A 232 5.70 -36.79 26.17
CA SER A 232 6.53 -36.55 27.34
C SER A 232 7.99 -36.86 27.02
N ALA A 233 8.86 -35.88 27.23
CA ALA A 233 10.30 -35.99 27.09
C ALA A 233 11.00 -35.80 28.42
N VAL A 234 12.00 -36.62 28.68
CA VAL A 234 12.83 -36.54 29.89
C VAL A 234 14.19 -35.98 29.50
N PHE A 235 14.54 -34.84 30.07
CA PHE A 235 15.82 -34.15 29.83
C PHE A 235 16.72 -34.34 31.06
N GLU A 236 17.87 -34.92 30.87
CA GLU A 236 18.92 -34.92 31.85
C GLU A 236 19.75 -33.65 31.71
N CYS A 237 19.64 -32.76 32.69
CA CYS A 237 20.28 -31.44 32.70
C CYS A 237 21.45 -31.45 33.65
N LYS A 238 22.66 -31.18 33.16
CA LYS A 238 23.87 -30.98 33.97
C LYS A 238 24.09 -29.48 34.11
N VAL A 239 23.90 -28.96 35.30
CA VAL A 239 24.07 -27.53 35.62
C VAL A 239 25.55 -27.17 35.65
N THR A 240 25.96 -26.24 34.80
CA THR A 240 27.34 -25.76 34.73
C THR A 240 27.56 -24.57 35.63
N ALA A 241 26.61 -23.61 35.64
CA ALA A 241 26.69 -22.44 36.53
C ALA A 241 25.29 -21.90 36.81
N VAL A 242 25.16 -21.27 37.98
CA VAL A 242 24.00 -20.46 38.35
C VAL A 242 24.47 -19.01 38.47
N ARG A 243 23.70 -18.09 37.86
CA ARG A 243 23.99 -16.67 37.94
C ARG A 243 22.77 -15.93 38.48
N ILE A 244 23.01 -15.02 39.39
CA ILE A 244 21.96 -14.18 40.00
C ILE A 244 21.84 -12.85 39.29
N PRO A 245 20.62 -12.30 39.12
CA PRO A 245 20.43 -11.01 38.51
C PRO A 245 21.16 -9.92 39.29
N GLU A 246 21.89 -9.09 38.58
CA GLU A 246 22.57 -7.93 39.15
C GLU A 246 21.82 -6.66 38.74
N GLU A 247 21.51 -5.80 39.72
CA GLU A 247 20.90 -4.50 39.41
C GLU A 247 21.86 -3.65 38.57
N VAL A 248 21.40 -3.25 37.40
CA VAL A 248 22.16 -2.38 36.52
C VAL A 248 22.21 -0.99 37.13
N LYS A 249 23.40 -0.55 37.53
CA LYS A 249 23.62 0.83 37.95
C LYS A 249 23.60 1.75 36.76
N ILE A 250 22.65 2.69 36.73
CA ILE A 250 22.52 3.71 35.68
C ILE A 250 23.59 4.77 35.91
N ASN A 251 24.74 4.60 35.24
CA ASN A 251 25.92 5.45 35.34
C ASN A 251 26.53 5.66 33.91
N ASP A 252 27.67 6.31 33.85
CA ASP A 252 28.35 6.56 32.57
C ASP A 252 28.81 5.26 31.87
N ASP A 253 29.14 4.21 32.62
CA ASP A 253 29.53 2.92 32.05
C ASP A 253 28.33 2.22 31.38
N PHE A 254 27.16 2.29 32.01
CA PHE A 254 25.90 1.86 31.39
C PHE A 254 25.62 2.64 30.10
N ALA A 255 25.79 3.94 30.13
CA ALA A 255 25.59 4.79 28.96
C ALA A 255 26.55 4.43 27.81
N LYS A 256 27.84 4.16 28.11
CA LYS A 256 28.82 3.69 27.14
C LYS A 256 28.45 2.34 26.53
N ASN A 257 27.97 1.41 27.34
CA ASN A 257 27.51 0.11 26.87
C ASN A 257 26.30 0.24 25.92
N MET A 258 25.49 1.31 26.09
CA MET A 258 24.40 1.67 25.19
C MET A 258 24.83 2.49 23.97
N GLY A 259 26.13 2.76 23.79
CA GLY A 259 26.67 3.50 22.68
C GLY A 259 26.64 5.03 22.83
N ALA A 260 26.32 5.54 24.04
CA ALA A 260 26.41 6.96 24.38
C ALA A 260 27.79 7.32 24.94
N LYS A 261 28.12 8.61 25.01
CA LYS A 261 29.40 9.10 25.57
C LYS A 261 29.41 9.05 27.12
N ASP A 262 28.30 9.42 27.71
CA ASP A 262 28.06 9.51 29.15
C ASP A 262 26.54 9.47 29.40
N LEU A 263 26.15 9.50 30.67
CA LEU A 263 24.73 9.44 31.07
C LEU A 263 23.92 10.67 30.57
N ALA A 264 24.55 11.84 30.52
CA ALA A 264 23.88 13.06 30.01
C ALA A 264 23.56 12.92 28.53
N ASN A 265 24.51 12.43 27.72
CA ASN A 265 24.31 12.17 26.31
C ASN A 265 23.28 11.04 26.08
N LEU A 266 23.28 10.00 26.90
CA LEU A 266 22.24 8.96 26.84
C LEU A 266 20.85 9.55 27.04
N LYS A 267 20.67 10.41 28.06
CA LYS A 267 19.41 11.11 28.32
C LYS A 267 18.97 11.97 27.14
N GLU A 268 19.90 12.69 26.52
CA GLU A 268 19.63 13.50 25.32
C GLU A 268 19.18 12.62 24.15
N LEU A 269 19.88 11.52 23.87
CA LEU A 269 19.54 10.58 22.80
C LEU A 269 18.17 9.93 23.01
N ILE A 270 17.87 9.48 24.22
CA ILE A 270 16.57 8.89 24.56
C ILE A 270 15.45 9.93 24.47
N SER A 271 15.67 11.16 24.99
CA SER A 271 14.71 12.26 24.87
C SER A 271 14.42 12.59 23.39
N LYS A 272 15.47 12.66 22.57
CA LYS A 272 15.32 12.85 21.13
C LYS A 272 14.56 11.71 20.47
N GLN A 273 14.86 10.47 20.82
CA GLN A 273 14.16 9.30 20.27
C GLN A 273 12.66 9.34 20.60
N ILE A 274 12.30 9.62 21.88
CA ILE A 274 10.90 9.76 22.29
C ILE A 274 10.22 10.90 21.49
N ASN A 275 10.90 12.03 21.34
CA ASN A 275 10.36 13.17 20.60
C ASN A 275 10.12 12.83 19.12
N ASP A 276 11.08 12.17 18.48
CA ASP A 276 10.97 11.79 17.06
C ASP A 276 9.84 10.74 16.86
N GLU A 277 9.63 9.84 17.81
CA GLU A 277 8.57 8.84 17.81
C GLU A 277 7.17 9.50 17.80
N TYR A 278 6.94 10.47 18.70
CA TYR A 278 5.68 11.22 18.75
C TYR A 278 5.54 12.18 17.56
N LYS A 279 6.62 12.85 17.15
CA LYS A 279 6.62 13.80 16.05
C LYS A 279 6.12 13.17 14.75
N ASN A 280 6.61 11.98 14.42
CA ASN A 280 6.19 11.28 13.22
C ASN A 280 4.70 10.89 13.28
N SER A 281 4.25 10.37 14.41
CA SER A 281 2.85 9.98 14.59
C SER A 281 1.90 11.19 14.56
N LEU A 282 2.27 12.29 15.21
CA LEU A 282 1.48 13.53 15.22
C LEU A 282 1.52 14.25 13.86
N ALA A 283 2.63 14.15 13.12
CA ALA A 283 2.73 14.68 11.76
C ALA A 283 1.74 13.98 10.81
N MET A 284 1.46 12.70 11.01
CA MET A 284 0.43 11.97 10.25
C MET A 284 -0.97 12.52 10.54
N ILE A 285 -1.28 12.88 11.80
CA ILE A 285 -2.56 13.51 12.16
C ILE A 285 -2.68 14.90 11.52
N THR A 286 -1.61 15.69 11.58
CA THR A 286 -1.55 17.00 10.92
C THR A 286 -1.76 16.85 9.41
N LYS A 287 -1.10 15.89 8.76
CA LYS A 287 -1.28 15.59 7.33
C LYS A 287 -2.73 15.20 7.04
N LYS A 288 -3.33 14.31 7.82
CA LYS A 288 -4.72 13.89 7.67
C LYS A 288 -5.68 15.08 7.77
N SER A 289 -5.50 15.95 8.77
CA SER A 289 -6.33 17.16 8.93
C SER A 289 -6.22 18.10 7.72
N ILE A 290 -5.04 18.24 7.11
CA ILE A 290 -4.88 19.00 5.86
C ILE A 290 -5.66 18.34 4.73
N LEU A 291 -5.52 17.01 4.54
CA LEU A 291 -6.21 16.29 3.49
C LEU A 291 -7.75 16.35 3.64
N GLU A 292 -8.26 16.22 4.86
CA GLU A 292 -9.70 16.35 5.16
C GLU A 292 -10.25 17.73 4.80
N GLN A 293 -9.50 18.81 5.03
CA GLN A 293 -9.90 20.16 4.61
C GLN A 293 -9.85 20.31 3.09
N ILE A 294 -8.86 19.70 2.42
CA ILE A 294 -8.79 19.63 0.95
C ILE A 294 -9.99 18.89 0.39
N GLU A 295 -10.43 17.81 1.04
CA GLU A 295 -11.63 17.06 0.63
C GLU A 295 -12.92 17.89 0.70
N GLN A 296 -12.97 18.93 1.50
CA GLN A 296 -14.15 19.83 1.59
C GLN A 296 -14.22 20.85 0.45
N GLU A 297 -13.09 21.13 -0.23
CA GLU A 297 -13.08 22.01 -1.39
C GLU A 297 -14.05 21.51 -2.47
N LYS A 298 -14.72 22.42 -3.19
CA LYS A 298 -15.69 22.05 -4.22
C LYS A 298 -14.98 21.75 -5.53
N LEU A 299 -15.28 20.59 -6.08
CA LEU A 299 -14.90 20.20 -7.43
C LEU A 299 -16.13 19.63 -8.14
N ASP A 300 -16.63 20.33 -9.15
CA ASP A 300 -17.95 20.06 -9.73
C ASP A 300 -18.00 18.74 -10.51
N GLN A 301 -16.92 18.35 -11.17
CA GLN A 301 -16.86 17.15 -11.98
C GLN A 301 -15.55 16.38 -11.78
N LEU A 302 -15.65 15.07 -11.70
CA LEU A 302 -14.50 14.17 -11.62
C LEU A 302 -14.44 13.26 -12.84
N PRO A 303 -13.25 13.02 -13.41
CA PRO A 303 -13.09 12.11 -14.55
C PRO A 303 -13.50 10.68 -14.17
N GLY A 304 -14.53 10.15 -14.85
CA GLY A 304 -15.07 8.82 -14.55
C GLY A 304 -14.05 7.69 -14.76
N ASN A 305 -13.23 7.82 -15.80
CA ASN A 305 -12.18 6.86 -16.10
C ASN A 305 -11.11 6.76 -14.99
N LEU A 306 -10.75 7.87 -14.34
CA LEU A 306 -9.82 7.86 -13.20
C LEU A 306 -10.46 7.19 -11.99
N ILE A 307 -11.76 7.43 -11.74
CA ILE A 307 -12.50 6.77 -10.66
C ILE A 307 -12.51 5.25 -10.88
N GLU A 308 -12.77 4.79 -12.11
CA GLU A 308 -12.77 3.36 -12.43
C GLU A 308 -11.38 2.73 -12.23
N GLN A 309 -10.30 3.42 -12.63
CA GLN A 309 -8.94 2.98 -12.42
C GLN A 309 -8.60 2.89 -10.93
N GLU A 310 -8.95 3.91 -10.16
CA GLU A 310 -8.70 3.94 -8.72
C GLU A 310 -9.50 2.86 -7.98
N VAL A 311 -10.75 2.59 -8.38
CA VAL A 311 -11.53 1.47 -7.83
C VAL A 311 -10.83 0.14 -8.11
N LYS A 312 -10.24 -0.07 -9.29
CA LYS A 312 -9.46 -1.27 -9.59
C LYS A 312 -8.23 -1.39 -8.69
N ILE A 313 -7.53 -0.28 -8.45
CA ILE A 313 -6.37 -0.26 -7.53
C ILE A 313 -6.81 -0.59 -6.11
N LEU A 314 -7.86 0.05 -5.61
CA LEU A 314 -8.40 -0.18 -4.27
C LEU A 314 -8.94 -1.61 -4.06
N SER A 315 -9.42 -2.25 -5.12
CA SER A 315 -9.94 -3.61 -5.09
C SER A 315 -8.87 -4.69 -5.32
N GLN A 316 -7.61 -4.30 -5.54
CA GLN A 316 -6.53 -5.23 -5.81
C GLN A 316 -6.30 -6.16 -4.61
N GLY A 317 -6.33 -7.45 -4.85
CA GLY A 317 -6.22 -8.47 -3.79
C GLY A 317 -7.54 -8.86 -3.11
N MET A 318 -8.66 -8.18 -3.41
CA MET A 318 -9.99 -8.56 -2.91
C MET A 318 -10.64 -9.63 -3.80
N LYS A 319 -11.48 -10.47 -3.21
CA LYS A 319 -12.30 -11.43 -3.96
C LYS A 319 -13.43 -10.69 -4.70
N GLU A 320 -13.85 -11.20 -5.86
CA GLU A 320 -14.93 -10.56 -6.67
C GLU A 320 -16.21 -10.31 -5.89
N ASP A 321 -16.60 -11.22 -5.01
CA ASP A 321 -17.80 -11.05 -4.18
C ASP A 321 -17.66 -9.93 -3.14
N GLU A 322 -16.44 -9.71 -2.63
CA GLU A 322 -16.12 -8.61 -1.71
C GLU A 322 -16.10 -7.27 -2.45
N VAL A 323 -15.56 -7.24 -3.67
CA VAL A 323 -15.58 -6.05 -4.53
C VAL A 323 -17.01 -5.64 -4.85
N LYS A 324 -17.85 -6.60 -5.26
CA LYS A 324 -19.29 -6.36 -5.51
C LYS A 324 -20.05 -5.90 -4.26
N LYS A 325 -19.65 -6.42 -3.10
CA LYS A 325 -20.22 -6.00 -1.81
C LYS A 325 -19.88 -4.54 -1.47
N ASN A 326 -18.66 -4.13 -1.70
CA ASN A 326 -18.11 -2.85 -1.25
C ASN A 326 -18.01 -1.82 -2.39
N GLN A 327 -18.63 -2.07 -3.55
CA GLN A 327 -18.49 -1.27 -4.75
C GLN A 327 -18.75 0.22 -4.51
N LYS A 328 -19.81 0.60 -3.82
CA LYS A 328 -20.14 2.00 -3.54
C LYS A 328 -19.13 2.65 -2.60
N SER A 329 -18.69 1.91 -1.57
CA SER A 329 -17.66 2.39 -0.66
C SER A 329 -16.34 2.61 -1.39
N LEU A 330 -15.96 1.69 -2.27
CA LEU A 330 -14.77 1.81 -3.11
C LEU A 330 -14.88 3.02 -4.06
N GLU A 331 -16.05 3.24 -4.67
CA GLU A 331 -16.30 4.40 -5.52
C GLU A 331 -16.24 5.72 -4.74
N GLU A 332 -16.80 5.79 -3.52
CA GLU A 332 -16.70 6.97 -2.66
C GLU A 332 -15.25 7.26 -2.25
N GLN A 333 -14.50 6.22 -1.87
CA GLN A 333 -13.07 6.35 -1.56
C GLN A 333 -12.26 6.78 -2.78
N ALA A 334 -12.51 6.17 -3.95
CA ALA A 334 -11.85 6.54 -5.19
C ALA A 334 -12.12 8.01 -5.55
N LYS A 335 -13.36 8.48 -5.45
CA LYS A 335 -13.73 9.88 -5.68
C LYS A 335 -12.99 10.84 -4.75
N LYS A 336 -12.89 10.52 -3.46
CA LYS A 336 -12.15 11.32 -2.49
C LYS A 336 -10.67 11.38 -2.85
N ARG A 337 -10.03 10.23 -3.13
CA ARG A 337 -8.60 10.16 -3.48
C ARG A 337 -8.29 10.91 -4.78
N ILE A 338 -9.10 10.72 -5.83
CA ILE A 338 -8.93 11.43 -7.10
C ILE A 338 -9.11 12.94 -6.90
N LYS A 339 -10.14 13.37 -6.17
CA LYS A 339 -10.38 14.78 -5.87
C LYS A 339 -9.18 15.41 -5.15
N THR A 340 -8.72 14.78 -4.07
CA THR A 340 -7.56 15.25 -3.31
C THR A 340 -6.31 15.29 -4.17
N GLY A 341 -6.07 14.24 -4.97
CA GLY A 341 -4.93 14.17 -5.90
C GLY A 341 -4.93 15.29 -6.94
N LEU A 342 -6.10 15.60 -7.53
CA LEU A 342 -6.23 16.68 -8.51
C LEU A 342 -5.96 18.06 -7.89
N ILE A 343 -6.45 18.31 -6.68
CA ILE A 343 -6.24 19.58 -5.97
C ILE A 343 -4.76 19.73 -5.57
N LEU A 344 -4.15 18.67 -5.04
CA LEU A 344 -2.73 18.66 -4.70
C LEU A 344 -1.85 18.87 -5.94
N ASN A 345 -2.17 18.20 -7.06
CA ASN A 345 -1.42 18.38 -8.30
C ASN A 345 -1.51 19.81 -8.83
N ALA A 346 -2.72 20.40 -8.82
CA ALA A 346 -2.91 21.80 -9.24
C ALA A 346 -2.07 22.75 -8.36
N PHE A 347 -2.02 22.53 -7.04
CA PHE A 347 -1.18 23.29 -6.14
C PHE A 347 0.32 23.10 -6.43
N GLY A 348 0.73 21.87 -6.68
CA GLY A 348 2.11 21.54 -7.02
C GLY A 348 2.58 22.21 -8.32
N GLU A 349 1.74 22.20 -9.36
CA GLU A 349 1.99 22.89 -10.63
C GLU A 349 2.09 24.41 -10.44
N GLU A 350 1.15 25.01 -9.70
CA GLU A 350 1.13 26.46 -9.40
C GLU A 350 2.40 26.91 -8.66
N ASN A 351 2.90 26.08 -7.75
CA ASN A 351 4.10 26.35 -6.95
C ASN A 351 5.38 25.76 -7.55
N LYS A 352 5.33 25.21 -8.76
CA LYS A 352 6.49 24.62 -9.48
C LYS A 352 7.24 23.58 -8.65
N ILE A 353 6.52 22.75 -7.90
CA ILE A 353 7.09 21.69 -7.07
C ILE A 353 7.51 20.54 -7.98
N ASN A 354 8.78 20.17 -7.93
CA ASN A 354 9.33 19.05 -8.68
C ASN A 354 10.08 18.10 -7.76
N VAL A 355 10.17 16.84 -8.14
CA VAL A 355 10.96 15.80 -7.44
C VAL A 355 12.19 15.47 -8.27
N SER A 356 13.36 15.70 -7.69
CA SER A 356 14.63 15.37 -8.33
C SER A 356 15.00 13.90 -8.19
N GLN A 357 15.92 13.43 -9.03
CA GLN A 357 16.43 12.05 -8.93
C GLN A 357 17.23 11.84 -7.64
N GLU A 358 17.89 12.89 -7.14
CA GLU A 358 18.61 12.83 -5.86
C GLU A 358 17.68 12.59 -4.68
N GLU A 359 16.51 13.23 -4.66
CA GLU A 359 15.51 13.03 -3.60
C GLU A 359 14.97 11.58 -3.59
N ILE A 360 14.75 11.01 -4.77
CA ILE A 360 14.36 9.59 -4.90
C ILE A 360 15.48 8.69 -4.34
N ASN A 361 16.73 8.95 -4.71
CA ASN A 361 17.86 8.16 -4.23
C ASN A 361 18.04 8.27 -2.71
N VAL A 362 17.84 9.45 -2.13
CA VAL A 362 17.89 9.65 -0.67
C VAL A 362 16.82 8.83 0.02
N GLU A 363 15.60 8.77 -0.53
CA GLU A 363 14.51 7.99 0.06
C GLU A 363 14.76 6.48 -0.03
N ILE A 364 15.31 6.00 -1.15
CA ILE A 364 15.75 4.60 -1.28
C ILE A 364 16.85 4.28 -0.25
N GLN A 365 17.82 5.20 -0.03
CA GLN A 365 18.85 5.02 0.99
C GLN A 365 18.28 4.96 2.42
N LYS A 366 17.21 5.71 2.73
CA LYS A 366 16.53 5.57 4.03
C LYS A 366 15.95 4.16 4.21
N GLN A 367 15.39 3.57 3.16
CA GLN A 367 14.89 2.19 3.22
C GLN A 367 16.01 1.18 3.42
N PHE A 368 17.19 1.38 2.83
CA PHE A 368 18.37 0.54 3.13
C PHE A 368 18.71 0.54 4.63
N ARG A 369 18.68 1.72 5.26
CA ARG A 369 18.95 1.86 6.71
C ARG A 369 17.90 1.18 7.58
N MET A 370 16.65 1.08 7.10
CA MET A 370 15.56 0.38 7.81
C MET A 370 15.63 -1.14 7.66
N MET A 371 16.33 -1.64 6.64
CA MET A 371 16.44 -3.08 6.33
C MET A 371 17.92 -3.50 6.20
N PRO A 372 18.72 -3.41 7.28
CA PRO A 372 20.14 -3.74 7.23
C PRO A 372 20.36 -5.20 6.82
N GLY A 373 21.30 -5.43 5.88
CA GLY A 373 21.59 -6.73 5.31
C GLY A 373 20.68 -7.15 4.14
N GLN A 374 19.69 -6.33 3.77
CA GLN A 374 18.80 -6.58 2.63
C GLN A 374 18.90 -5.48 1.55
N GLU A 375 19.96 -4.69 1.56
CA GLU A 375 20.15 -3.55 0.66
C GLU A 375 20.08 -3.96 -0.82
N LYS A 376 20.60 -5.16 -1.13
CA LYS A 376 20.54 -5.70 -2.49
C LYS A 376 19.11 -6.01 -2.93
N ILE A 377 18.29 -6.57 -2.04
CA ILE A 377 16.88 -6.90 -2.34
C ILE A 377 16.10 -5.63 -2.64
N VAL A 378 16.28 -4.58 -1.82
CA VAL A 378 15.62 -3.28 -2.01
C VAL A 378 16.08 -2.64 -3.32
N LYS A 379 17.38 -2.68 -3.62
CA LYS A 379 17.93 -2.15 -4.87
C LYS A 379 17.35 -2.86 -6.09
N ASP A 380 17.44 -4.20 -6.12
CA ASP A 380 16.93 -5.02 -7.22
C ASP A 380 15.42 -4.81 -7.43
N TYR A 381 14.65 -4.61 -6.35
CA TYR A 381 13.22 -4.29 -6.42
C TYR A 381 12.95 -3.00 -7.19
N TYR A 382 13.66 -1.91 -6.89
CA TYR A 382 13.46 -0.63 -7.58
C TYR A 382 14.02 -0.64 -9.00
N GLU A 383 15.13 -1.33 -9.27
CA GLU A 383 15.69 -1.46 -10.62
C GLU A 383 14.78 -2.26 -11.56
N GLN A 384 14.11 -3.30 -11.05
CA GLN A 384 13.23 -4.16 -11.85
C GLN A 384 11.78 -3.63 -11.95
N ASN A 385 11.38 -2.67 -11.11
CA ASN A 385 10.02 -2.17 -11.04
C ASN A 385 9.94 -0.65 -11.21
N PRO A 386 9.91 -0.14 -12.45
CA PRO A 386 9.75 1.31 -12.70
C PRO A 386 8.51 1.91 -12.04
N ALA A 387 7.41 1.15 -11.96
CA ALA A 387 6.19 1.59 -11.28
C ALA A 387 6.40 1.85 -9.78
N ALA A 388 7.33 1.15 -9.13
CA ALA A 388 7.68 1.40 -7.73
C ALA A 388 8.42 2.73 -7.58
N ILE A 389 9.28 3.08 -8.53
CA ILE A 389 9.95 4.40 -8.57
C ILE A 389 8.93 5.53 -8.77
N ASP A 390 7.97 5.34 -9.67
CA ASP A 390 6.92 6.33 -9.91
C ASP A 390 6.01 6.50 -8.68
N SER A 391 5.69 5.41 -7.99
CA SER A 391 4.98 5.46 -6.71
C SER A 391 5.76 6.23 -5.64
N LEU A 392 7.06 5.96 -5.51
CA LEU A 392 7.94 6.67 -4.58
C LEU A 392 8.05 8.16 -4.91
N ARG A 393 8.17 8.49 -6.21
CA ARG A 393 8.16 9.88 -6.70
C ARG A 393 6.85 10.58 -6.33
N GLY A 394 5.71 9.89 -6.48
CA GLY A 394 4.41 10.40 -6.08
C GLY A 394 4.32 10.69 -4.58
N GLN A 395 4.87 9.81 -3.73
CA GLN A 395 4.93 10.02 -2.28
C GLN A 395 5.78 11.24 -1.91
N ILE A 396 6.98 11.36 -2.47
CA ILE A 396 7.87 12.52 -2.24
C ILE A 396 7.20 13.81 -2.71
N TYR A 397 6.54 13.76 -3.87
CA TYR A 397 5.80 14.91 -4.41
C TYR A 397 4.68 15.36 -3.48
N GLU A 398 3.88 14.44 -2.98
CA GLU A 398 2.82 14.71 -2.00
C GLU A 398 3.39 15.29 -0.71
N GLU A 399 4.49 14.74 -0.18
CA GLU A 399 5.14 15.28 1.03
C GLU A 399 5.62 16.73 0.82
N LYS A 400 6.25 17.02 -0.30
CA LYS A 400 6.71 18.38 -0.64
C LYS A 400 5.53 19.36 -0.77
N ILE A 401 4.42 18.91 -1.35
CA ILE A 401 3.20 19.73 -1.43
C ILE A 401 2.65 20.01 -0.03
N ILE A 402 2.54 18.98 0.82
CA ILE A 402 2.05 19.16 2.19
C ILE A 402 2.96 20.11 3.00
N GLU A 403 4.29 19.99 2.83
CA GLU A 403 5.22 20.94 3.46
C GLU A 403 5.04 22.37 2.96
N GLU A 404 4.82 22.56 1.66
CA GLU A 404 4.60 23.88 1.09
C GLU A 404 3.23 24.45 1.51
N ILE A 405 2.19 23.61 1.60
CA ILE A 405 0.91 24.00 2.18
C ILE A 405 1.09 24.41 3.64
N LYS A 406 1.85 23.68 4.44
CA LYS A 406 2.16 24.02 5.83
C LYS A 406 2.83 25.40 5.96
N LYS A 407 3.76 25.74 5.05
CA LYS A 407 4.41 27.07 5.06
C LYS A 407 3.44 28.21 4.79
N LYS A 408 2.42 27.99 3.96
CA LYS A 408 1.42 28.99 3.57
C LYS A 408 0.18 29.00 4.44
N ALA A 409 -0.13 27.89 5.08
CA ALA A 409 -1.27 27.72 5.98
C ALA A 409 -1.08 28.46 7.31
N LYS A 410 -2.18 28.76 7.98
CA LYS A 410 -2.17 29.28 9.36
C LYS A 410 -1.98 28.11 10.34
N ILE A 411 -0.71 27.81 10.64
CA ILE A 411 -0.37 26.76 11.61
C ILE A 411 -0.40 27.33 13.02
N THR A 412 -1.16 26.69 13.91
CA THR A 412 -1.14 26.92 15.35
C THR A 412 -0.31 25.83 16.00
N LYS A 413 0.90 26.17 16.47
CA LYS A 413 1.71 25.23 17.25
C LYS A 413 1.12 25.08 18.63
N LYS A 414 0.77 23.85 19.00
CA LYS A 414 0.25 23.48 20.32
C LYS A 414 1.27 22.61 21.04
N GLU A 415 1.86 23.14 22.11
CA GLU A 415 2.69 22.32 23.01
C GLU A 415 1.75 21.46 23.85
N ILE A 416 2.00 20.15 23.84
CA ILE A 416 1.21 19.15 24.56
C ILE A 416 2.12 18.23 25.39
N THR A 417 1.57 17.63 26.43
CA THR A 417 2.26 16.59 27.22
C THR A 417 2.23 15.25 26.50
N LYS A 418 3.01 14.30 26.99
CA LYS A 418 3.02 12.93 26.48
C LYS A 418 1.66 12.25 26.59
N GLU A 419 0.99 12.42 27.76
CA GLU A 419 -0.32 11.84 28.02
C GLU A 419 -1.39 12.40 27.07
N GLU A 420 -1.32 13.69 26.78
CA GLU A 420 -2.20 14.34 25.80
C GLU A 420 -1.93 13.82 24.37
N ALA A 421 -0.64 13.61 24.01
CA ALA A 421 -0.28 13.03 22.72
C ALA A 421 -0.81 11.59 22.58
N GLU A 422 -0.63 10.74 23.61
CA GLU A 422 -1.15 9.38 23.63
C GLU A 422 -2.69 9.35 23.51
N LYS A 423 -3.37 10.28 24.18
CA LYS A 423 -4.82 10.43 24.09
C LYS A 423 -5.26 10.79 22.68
N ILE A 424 -4.62 11.78 22.06
CA ILE A 424 -4.91 12.21 20.68
C ILE A 424 -4.69 11.05 19.70
N LEU A 425 -3.57 10.34 19.82
CA LEU A 425 -3.25 9.18 18.97
C LEU A 425 -4.27 8.05 19.13
N LYS A 426 -4.72 7.80 20.36
CA LYS A 426 -5.72 6.78 20.65
C LYS A 426 -7.09 7.14 20.10
N GLU A 427 -7.53 8.38 20.30
CA GLU A 427 -8.80 8.91 19.76
C GLU A 427 -8.81 8.86 18.23
N GLU A 428 -7.69 9.20 17.60
CA GLU A 428 -7.53 9.14 16.16
C GLU A 428 -7.61 7.68 15.61
N ASN A 429 -6.96 6.74 16.29
CA ASN A 429 -7.03 5.32 15.94
C ASN A 429 -8.46 4.77 16.09
N GLU A 430 -9.16 5.13 17.17
CA GLU A 430 -10.57 4.76 17.37
C GLU A 430 -11.49 5.36 16.27
N ASN A 431 -11.23 6.60 15.86
CA ASN A 431 -11.99 7.26 14.80
C ASN A 431 -11.75 6.58 13.45
N ASN A 432 -10.51 6.22 13.14
CA ASN A 432 -10.18 5.46 11.93
C ASN A 432 -10.90 4.09 11.88
N ILE A 433 -10.92 3.37 13.01
CA ILE A 433 -11.64 2.08 13.11
C ILE A 433 -13.15 2.29 12.94
N LYS A 434 -13.72 3.32 13.55
CA LYS A 434 -15.16 3.65 13.43
C LYS A 434 -15.52 4.07 12.00
N GLU A 435 -14.64 4.78 11.31
CA GLU A 435 -14.84 5.21 9.92
C GLU A 435 -14.83 4.01 8.97
N GLN A 436 -13.87 3.10 9.12
CA GLN A 436 -13.85 1.83 8.39
C GLN A 436 -15.09 0.97 8.67
N ALA A 437 -15.52 0.87 9.93
CA ALA A 437 -16.71 0.14 10.29
C ALA A 437 -18.03 0.78 9.78
N LYS A 438 -18.08 2.11 9.64
CA LYS A 438 -19.23 2.81 9.02
C LYS A 438 -19.31 2.57 7.52
N LEU A 439 -18.19 2.52 6.82
CA LEU A 439 -18.12 2.21 5.40
C LEU A 439 -18.68 0.81 5.13
N THR A 440 -18.28 -0.18 5.91
CA THR A 440 -18.79 -1.56 5.78
C THR A 440 -20.28 -1.70 6.14
N LYS A 441 -20.79 -0.99 7.16
CA LYS A 441 -22.20 -1.02 7.56
C LYS A 441 -23.15 -0.29 6.60
N LYS A 442 -22.71 0.78 5.93
CA LYS A 442 -23.51 1.50 4.93
C LYS A 442 -23.87 0.61 3.75
N ASP A 443 -22.95 -0.27 3.33
CA ASP A 443 -23.16 -1.21 2.23
C ASP A 443 -24.17 -2.32 2.59
N GLU A 444 -24.25 -2.76 3.86
CA GLU A 444 -25.25 -3.73 4.32
C GLU A 444 -26.66 -3.14 4.45
N GLY A 445 -26.76 -1.88 4.91
CA GLY A 445 -28.05 -1.20 5.08
C GLY A 445 -28.77 -0.89 3.76
N GLU A 446 -28.04 -0.53 2.68
CA GLU A 446 -28.65 -0.26 1.38
C GLU A 446 -29.04 -1.53 0.61
N LYS A 447 -28.34 -2.66 0.85
CA LYS A 447 -28.74 -3.97 0.28
C LYS A 447 -30.05 -4.49 0.88
N ASN A 448 -30.27 -4.24 2.16
CA ASN A 448 -31.56 -4.58 2.79
C ASN A 448 -32.70 -3.70 2.26
N LYS A 449 -32.45 -2.40 1.99
CA LYS A 449 -33.45 -1.54 1.32
C LYS A 449 -33.75 -1.99 -0.10
N LYS A 450 -32.73 -2.31 -0.93
CA LYS A 450 -32.96 -2.81 -2.30
C LYS A 450 -33.64 -4.16 -2.34
N LYS A 451 -33.36 -5.10 -1.41
CA LYS A 451 -34.08 -6.38 -1.30
C LYS A 451 -35.52 -6.19 -0.87
N ILE A 452 -35.83 -5.19 -0.05
CA ILE A 452 -37.20 -4.85 0.37
C ILE A 452 -37.97 -4.20 -0.79
N ASP A 453 -37.33 -3.32 -1.57
CA ASP A 453 -37.95 -2.67 -2.72
C ASP A 453 -38.17 -3.63 -3.90
N THR A 454 -37.25 -4.58 -4.15
CA THR A 454 -37.45 -5.65 -5.15
C THR A 454 -38.55 -6.59 -4.73
N LYS A 455 -38.59 -7.02 -3.46
CA LYS A 455 -39.73 -7.81 -2.95
C LYS A 455 -41.06 -7.07 -2.99
N LYS A 456 -41.08 -5.76 -2.74
CA LYS A 456 -42.30 -4.94 -2.88
C LYS A 456 -42.72 -4.76 -4.35
N LYS A 457 -41.81 -4.72 -5.31
CA LYS A 457 -42.13 -4.71 -6.73
C LYS A 457 -42.66 -6.07 -7.20
N GLU A 458 -42.04 -7.18 -6.82
CA GLU A 458 -42.51 -8.53 -7.16
C GLU A 458 -43.88 -8.84 -6.54
N VAL A 459 -44.15 -8.38 -5.30
CA VAL A 459 -45.47 -8.53 -4.68
C VAL A 459 -46.51 -7.64 -5.37
N LYS A 460 -46.15 -6.42 -5.88
CA LYS A 460 -47.07 -5.59 -6.67
C LYS A 460 -47.33 -6.16 -8.07
N GLU A 461 -46.37 -6.80 -8.71
CA GLU A 461 -46.59 -7.48 -10.00
C GLU A 461 -47.39 -8.76 -9.85
N LYS A 462 -47.16 -9.57 -8.79
CA LYS A 462 -48.00 -10.74 -8.52
C LYS A 462 -49.42 -10.36 -8.15
N SER A 463 -49.63 -9.24 -7.44
CA SER A 463 -51.00 -8.76 -7.14
C SER A 463 -51.72 -8.13 -8.34
N LYS A 464 -51.03 -7.60 -9.34
CA LYS A 464 -51.62 -7.16 -10.62
C LYS A 464 -51.99 -8.35 -11.52
N LYS A 465 -51.15 -9.38 -11.65
CA LYS A 465 -51.46 -10.62 -12.39
C LYS A 465 -52.62 -11.39 -11.79
N THR A 466 -52.81 -11.37 -10.48
CA THR A 466 -53.96 -12.04 -9.81
C THR A 466 -55.25 -11.24 -9.93
N LYS A 467 -55.23 -9.94 -10.22
CA LYS A 467 -56.42 -9.14 -10.52
C LYS A 467 -56.86 -9.25 -11.97
N GLU A 468 -55.96 -9.41 -12.94
CA GLU A 468 -56.28 -9.60 -14.36
C GLU A 468 -56.82 -11.01 -14.65
N THR A 469 -56.48 -12.05 -13.87
CA THR A 469 -57.02 -13.40 -14.01
C THR A 469 -58.40 -13.61 -13.33
N LYS A 470 -58.85 -12.66 -12.50
CA LYS A 470 -60.21 -12.73 -11.89
C LYS A 470 -61.30 -11.98 -12.65
N THR A 471 -60.98 -11.21 -13.68
CA THR A 471 -61.94 -10.44 -14.50
C THR A 471 -62.34 -11.14 -15.80
N SER A 472 -61.79 -12.33 -16.12
CA SER A 472 -62.09 -13.06 -17.38
C SER A 472 -62.96 -14.34 -17.19
N ALA A 473 -63.43 -14.59 -15.98
CA ALA A 473 -64.22 -15.81 -15.68
C ALA A 473 -65.63 -15.49 -15.14
N SER A 474 -66.47 -14.85 -15.97
CA SER A 474 -67.92 -14.88 -15.71
C SER A 474 -68.72 -14.53 -16.98
N LYS A 475 -68.99 -15.54 -17.80
CA LYS A 475 -70.16 -15.57 -18.70
C LYS A 475 -70.63 -17.02 -18.79
N PRO A 476 -71.92 -17.35 -18.41
CA PRO A 476 -72.44 -18.70 -18.47
C PRO A 476 -72.85 -19.03 -19.88
N LYS A 477 -72.42 -20.17 -20.44
CA LYS A 477 -73.02 -20.75 -21.68
C LYS A 477 -74.18 -21.66 -21.29
N LYS A 478 -75.37 -21.29 -21.86
CA LYS A 478 -76.62 -22.05 -21.86
C LYS A 478 -76.45 -23.48 -22.40
N ALA A 479 -77.06 -24.36 -21.70
CA ALA A 479 -77.25 -25.75 -22.10
C ALA A 479 -78.13 -25.89 -23.36
N LYS A 480 -77.72 -26.73 -24.32
CA LYS A 480 -78.57 -27.31 -25.32
C LYS A 480 -78.54 -28.80 -25.17
N LYS A 481 -79.72 -29.30 -24.77
CA LYS A 481 -80.15 -30.72 -24.90
C LYS A 481 -80.18 -31.10 -26.36
N VAL A 482 -79.60 -32.19 -26.75
CA VAL A 482 -80.12 -33.00 -27.86
C VAL A 482 -79.92 -34.47 -27.52
N SER A 483 -81.01 -35.17 -27.72
CA SER A 483 -81.23 -36.59 -27.48
C SER A 483 -80.69 -37.46 -28.61
N LYS A 484 -80.40 -38.70 -28.21
CA LYS A 484 -80.57 -39.98 -28.93
C LYS A 484 -80.20 -40.04 -30.44
N LYS A 485 -79.23 -40.79 -30.81
CA LYS A 485 -79.35 -42.22 -31.21
C LYS A 485 -77.99 -42.88 -31.21
#